data_1a52bcfd2d0bfdec9a56aafd96f85c8f
#
_entry.id   1a52bcfd2d0bfdec9a56aafd96f85c8f
#
_cell.length_a   1.000
_cell.length_b   1.000
_cell.length_c   1.000
_cell.angle_alpha   90.00
_cell.angle_beta   90.00
_cell.angle_gamma   90.00
#
_symmetry.space_group_name_H-M   'P 1'
#
loop_
_entity.id
_entity.type
_entity.pdbx_description
1 polymer ?
#
loop_
_entity_poly.entity_id
_entity_poly.type
_entity_poly.pdbx_seq_one_letter_code
_entity_poly.pdbx_strand_id
1 'polypeptide(L)'
;MGTGTSEGIPRVSCLTNPLKTCPVCSKAVEPGNKNRRLNTSILIRYAGAPGSSNILIDAGKFFYHSALQWFPAFGIRTIDAVIITHSHADAIGGLDDLRDWTNNVQPSIPIYVAQRDFEVMKKTHYYIVDTSVISPGAAVSELQFNIMQEEPFVVHDLKITPLPVWHGRGYRSLGFRFGNICYISDVSEIPEETYPLLKDCEILILDALRPDRSSSTHFGLPRALEEVRKIQPKRTLFTGMMHLMDHEKVNDYLMKLKETEGLDMQLSYDGLRVPVML
;
A
#
# COMPACT_ATOMS: atom_id res chain seq x y z
N MET A 1 -5.26 -3.86 -3.32
CA MET A 1 -4.68 -5.15 -2.92
C MET A 1 -5.03 -5.41 -1.45
N GLY A 2 -4.31 -4.85 -0.52
CA GLY A 2 -4.60 -4.94 0.91
C GLY A 2 -4.71 -3.55 1.53
N THR A 3 -5.32 -3.46 2.73
CA THR A 3 -5.65 -2.18 3.39
C THR A 3 -5.31 -2.17 4.88
N GLY A 4 -4.58 -3.17 5.34
CA GLY A 4 -4.23 -3.36 6.73
C GLY A 4 -2.78 -3.08 7.05
N THR A 5 -2.54 -2.91 8.34
CA THR A 5 -1.21 -2.72 8.92
C THR A 5 -0.33 -3.98 8.84
N SER A 6 0.89 -3.88 9.32
CA SER A 6 1.91 -4.94 9.33
C SER A 6 1.42 -6.26 9.95
N GLU A 7 0.54 -6.24 10.95
CA GLU A 7 0.04 -7.46 11.60
C GLU A 7 -1.03 -8.22 10.79
N GLY A 8 -1.70 -7.54 9.86
CA GLY A 8 -2.90 -8.05 9.20
C GLY A 8 -4.11 -8.16 10.14
N ILE A 9 -5.29 -8.31 9.57
CA ILE A 9 -6.54 -8.55 10.31
C ILE A 9 -7.25 -9.77 9.68
N PRO A 10 -7.68 -10.77 10.45
CA PRO A 10 -7.65 -10.85 11.92
C PRO A 10 -6.27 -11.12 12.50
N ARG A 11 -6.02 -10.64 13.73
CA ARG A 11 -4.82 -10.98 14.49
C ARG A 11 -4.98 -12.34 15.15
N VAL A 12 -3.94 -13.17 15.09
CA VAL A 12 -3.92 -14.49 15.75
C VAL A 12 -4.15 -14.35 17.26
N SER A 13 -3.50 -13.37 17.91
CA SER A 13 -3.67 -13.12 19.34
C SER A 13 -5.11 -12.76 19.75
N CYS A 14 -5.88 -12.13 18.87
CA CYS A 14 -7.30 -11.86 19.12
C CYS A 14 -8.16 -13.12 18.98
N LEU A 15 -7.87 -13.96 17.97
CA LEU A 15 -8.65 -15.18 17.71
C LEU A 15 -8.38 -16.28 18.74
N THR A 16 -7.16 -16.32 19.27
CA THR A 16 -6.76 -17.29 20.30
C THR A 16 -7.09 -16.86 21.72
N ASN A 17 -7.52 -15.59 21.89
CA ASN A 17 -7.98 -15.10 23.20
C ASN A 17 -9.28 -15.83 23.61
N PRO A 18 -9.31 -16.55 24.75
CA PRO A 18 -10.51 -17.26 25.20
C PRO A 18 -11.74 -16.37 25.35
N LEU A 19 -11.54 -15.10 25.70
CA LEU A 19 -12.63 -14.11 25.90
C LEU A 19 -13.16 -13.52 24.60
N LYS A 20 -12.46 -13.69 23.47
CA LYS A 20 -12.84 -13.20 22.12
C LYS A 20 -13.31 -11.72 22.13
N THR A 21 -12.59 -10.87 22.84
CA THR A 21 -13.00 -9.48 23.12
C THR A 21 -12.87 -8.52 21.93
N CYS A 22 -12.25 -8.94 20.82
CA CYS A 22 -12.06 -8.09 19.64
C CYS A 22 -13.16 -8.33 18.59
N PRO A 23 -14.18 -7.45 18.48
CA PRO A 23 -15.27 -7.64 17.53
C PRO A 23 -14.81 -7.54 16.07
N VAL A 24 -13.81 -6.72 15.77
CA VAL A 24 -13.27 -6.57 14.41
C VAL A 24 -12.60 -7.85 13.93
N CYS A 25 -11.71 -8.44 14.75
CA CYS A 25 -11.05 -9.70 14.40
C CYS A 25 -12.04 -10.87 14.34
N SER A 26 -13.06 -10.89 15.22
CA SER A 26 -14.11 -11.92 15.21
C SER A 26 -14.94 -11.87 13.92
N LYS A 27 -15.29 -10.68 13.43
CA LYS A 27 -16.00 -10.51 12.15
C LYS A 27 -15.09 -10.80 10.95
N ALA A 28 -13.81 -10.49 11.03
CA ALA A 28 -12.86 -10.60 9.92
C ALA A 28 -12.59 -12.04 9.47
N VAL A 29 -12.98 -13.07 10.23
CA VAL A 29 -12.89 -14.47 9.80
C VAL A 29 -13.98 -14.85 8.81
N GLU A 30 -15.08 -14.10 8.76
CA GLU A 30 -16.18 -14.35 7.87
C GLU A 30 -15.77 -14.07 6.40
N PRO A 31 -16.10 -14.94 5.46
CA PRO A 31 -15.80 -14.70 4.05
C PRO A 31 -16.39 -13.37 3.55
N GLY A 32 -15.59 -12.56 2.87
CA GLY A 32 -16.01 -11.29 2.30
C GLY A 32 -16.18 -10.14 3.30
N ASN A 33 -15.91 -10.36 4.58
CA ASN A 33 -16.02 -9.29 5.58
C ASN A 33 -14.94 -8.22 5.35
N LYS A 34 -15.34 -6.96 5.26
CA LYS A 34 -14.48 -5.82 4.96
C LYS A 34 -13.49 -5.45 6.10
N ASN A 35 -13.64 -6.08 7.26
CA ASN A 35 -12.65 -5.99 8.34
C ASN A 35 -11.45 -6.91 8.13
N ARG A 36 -11.52 -7.87 7.20
CA ARG A 36 -10.36 -8.67 6.80
C ARG A 36 -9.41 -7.80 6.00
N ARG A 37 -8.16 -7.69 6.42
CA ARG A 37 -7.17 -6.80 5.81
C ARG A 37 -5.80 -7.44 5.78
N LEU A 38 -5.24 -7.52 4.59
CA LEU A 38 -3.85 -7.88 4.34
C LEU A 38 -2.99 -6.62 4.29
N ASN A 39 -1.67 -6.73 4.11
CA ASN A 39 -0.79 -5.56 4.12
C ASN A 39 -1.21 -4.52 3.07
N THR A 40 -1.12 -3.25 3.45
CA THR A 40 -1.44 -2.12 2.57
C THR A 40 -0.62 -2.18 1.28
N SER A 41 -1.34 -2.18 0.17
CA SER A 41 -0.78 -2.22 -1.17
C SER A 41 -1.86 -1.84 -2.18
N ILE A 42 -1.48 -1.19 -3.28
CA ILE A 42 -2.38 -0.94 -4.41
C ILE A 42 -1.81 -1.50 -5.70
N LEU A 43 -2.71 -1.89 -6.61
CA LEU A 43 -2.38 -2.24 -7.98
C LEU A 43 -3.01 -1.21 -8.91
N ILE A 44 -2.18 -0.56 -9.70
CA ILE A 44 -2.60 0.36 -10.76
C ILE A 44 -2.70 -0.45 -12.05
N ARG A 45 -3.91 -0.54 -12.63
CA ARG A 45 -4.09 -1.09 -13.97
C ARG A 45 -4.21 0.07 -14.93
N TYR A 46 -3.14 0.32 -15.66
CA TYR A 46 -3.03 1.45 -16.55
C TYR A 46 -3.14 0.99 -18.01
N ALA A 47 -4.10 1.55 -18.73
CA ALA A 47 -4.29 1.30 -20.16
C ALA A 47 -3.51 2.35 -20.97
N GLY A 48 -2.28 2.01 -21.36
CA GLY A 48 -1.41 2.83 -22.21
C GLY A 48 -1.11 2.14 -23.54
N ALA A 49 -0.27 2.73 -24.36
CA ALA A 49 0.29 2.05 -25.54
C ALA A 49 1.55 1.24 -25.14
N PRO A 50 1.72 -0.04 -25.50
CA PRO A 50 0.93 -0.84 -26.43
C PRO A 50 -0.16 -1.73 -25.81
N GLY A 51 -0.54 -1.53 -24.54
CA GLY A 51 -1.53 -2.37 -23.87
C GLY A 51 -1.78 -1.95 -22.42
N SER A 52 -2.36 -2.82 -21.60
CA SER A 52 -2.55 -2.54 -20.16
C SER A 52 -1.35 -3.00 -19.34
N SER A 53 -0.87 -2.15 -18.44
CA SER A 53 0.19 -2.45 -17.49
C SER A 53 -0.37 -2.59 -16.08
N ASN A 54 0.19 -3.52 -15.31
CA ASN A 54 -0.14 -3.77 -13.91
C ASN A 54 1.04 -3.33 -13.04
N ILE A 55 0.95 -2.15 -12.42
CA ILE A 55 1.99 -1.58 -11.58
C ILE A 55 1.56 -1.75 -10.12
N LEU A 56 2.34 -2.50 -9.36
CA LEU A 56 2.09 -2.76 -7.95
C LEU A 56 2.85 -1.75 -7.09
N ILE A 57 2.20 -1.16 -6.07
CA ILE A 57 2.89 -0.42 -5.03
C ILE A 57 2.89 -1.27 -3.76
N ASP A 58 4.07 -1.66 -3.32
CA ASP A 58 4.42 -2.57 -2.23
C ASP A 58 3.97 -4.03 -2.42
N ALA A 59 4.87 -4.94 -2.06
CA ALA A 59 4.65 -6.38 -1.95
C ALA A 59 5.04 -6.85 -0.54
N GLY A 60 4.16 -6.62 0.42
CA GLY A 60 4.37 -6.97 1.83
C GLY A 60 4.26 -8.47 2.09
N LYS A 61 4.55 -8.91 3.32
CA LYS A 61 4.59 -10.32 3.73
C LYS A 61 3.27 -11.11 3.55
N PHE A 62 2.16 -10.43 3.26
CA PHE A 62 0.88 -11.05 2.90
C PHE A 62 0.55 -10.92 1.41
N PHE A 63 1.52 -10.53 0.58
CA PHE A 63 1.33 -10.36 -0.86
C PHE A 63 0.80 -11.63 -1.52
N TYR A 64 1.37 -12.80 -1.22
CA TYR A 64 0.90 -14.09 -1.74
C TYR A 64 -0.62 -14.27 -1.57
N HIS A 65 -1.14 -14.00 -0.37
CA HIS A 65 -2.57 -14.15 -0.08
C HIS A 65 -3.43 -13.14 -0.83
N SER A 66 -2.97 -11.89 -0.97
CA SER A 66 -3.64 -10.88 -1.78
C SER A 66 -3.67 -11.26 -3.26
N ALA A 67 -2.54 -11.69 -3.81
CA ALA A 67 -2.43 -12.10 -5.21
C ALA A 67 -3.29 -13.32 -5.51
N LEU A 68 -3.24 -14.36 -4.64
CA LEU A 68 -4.06 -15.56 -4.79
C LEU A 68 -5.56 -15.26 -4.84
N GLN A 69 -6.00 -14.28 -4.05
CA GLN A 69 -7.41 -13.90 -4.00
C GLN A 69 -7.83 -13.01 -5.19
N TRP A 70 -7.01 -12.00 -5.53
CA TRP A 70 -7.45 -10.93 -6.43
C TRP A 70 -6.99 -11.09 -7.87
N PHE A 71 -5.83 -11.70 -8.13
CA PHE A 71 -5.32 -11.81 -9.49
C PHE A 71 -6.21 -12.70 -10.37
N PRO A 72 -6.62 -13.91 -9.94
CA PRO A 72 -7.57 -14.70 -10.70
C PRO A 72 -8.93 -14.01 -10.85
N ALA A 73 -9.42 -13.39 -9.77
CA ALA A 73 -10.73 -12.74 -9.76
C ALA A 73 -10.81 -11.55 -10.74
N PHE A 74 -9.69 -10.86 -10.99
CA PHE A 74 -9.64 -9.69 -11.84
C PHE A 74 -8.92 -9.93 -13.18
N GLY A 75 -8.53 -11.17 -13.47
CA GLY A 75 -7.82 -11.53 -14.71
C GLY A 75 -6.46 -10.86 -14.82
N ILE A 76 -5.71 -10.75 -13.72
CA ILE A 76 -4.36 -10.18 -13.68
C ILE A 76 -3.37 -11.32 -13.84
N ARG A 77 -2.53 -11.26 -14.89
CA ARG A 77 -1.54 -12.30 -15.15
C ARG A 77 -0.11 -11.84 -14.91
N THR A 78 0.22 -10.61 -15.31
CA THR A 78 1.57 -10.05 -15.23
C THR A 78 1.68 -9.00 -14.15
N ILE A 79 2.90 -8.77 -13.65
CA ILE A 79 3.28 -7.64 -12.81
C ILE A 79 4.36 -6.89 -13.58
N ASP A 80 3.99 -5.76 -14.18
CA ASP A 80 4.87 -5.04 -15.11
C ASP A 80 5.90 -4.16 -14.37
N ALA A 81 5.60 -3.77 -13.12
CA ALA A 81 6.54 -3.13 -12.21
C ALA A 81 6.08 -3.24 -10.76
N VAL A 82 7.02 -3.17 -9.82
CA VAL A 82 6.76 -2.94 -8.39
C VAL A 82 7.47 -1.66 -7.95
N ILE A 83 6.76 -0.79 -7.23
CA ILE A 83 7.29 0.45 -6.67
C ILE A 83 7.25 0.32 -5.15
N ILE A 84 8.37 0.57 -4.48
CA ILE A 84 8.50 0.39 -3.03
C ILE A 84 8.40 1.73 -2.32
N THR A 85 7.52 1.82 -1.33
CA THR A 85 7.36 3.01 -0.49
C THR A 85 8.46 3.11 0.57
N HIS A 86 8.82 1.99 1.18
CA HIS A 86 9.81 1.88 2.26
C HIS A 86 10.20 0.42 2.50
N SER A 87 11.21 0.16 3.33
CA SER A 87 11.81 -1.17 3.50
C SER A 87 11.30 -1.99 4.69
N HIS A 88 10.11 -1.69 5.22
CA HIS A 88 9.51 -2.55 6.25
C HIS A 88 8.91 -3.84 5.65
N ALA A 89 8.73 -4.87 6.49
CA ALA A 89 8.26 -6.19 6.05
C ALA A 89 6.86 -6.17 5.43
N ASP A 90 6.02 -5.21 5.76
CA ASP A 90 4.69 -5.03 5.19
C ASP A 90 4.71 -4.35 3.81
N ALA A 91 5.86 -3.82 3.38
CA ALA A 91 6.07 -3.28 2.04
C ALA A 91 6.94 -4.19 1.15
N ILE A 92 7.93 -4.91 1.72
CA ILE A 92 8.90 -5.69 0.92
C ILE A 92 8.93 -7.19 1.23
N GLY A 93 8.28 -7.65 2.30
CA GLY A 93 8.40 -9.03 2.79
C GLY A 93 7.85 -10.11 1.86
N GLY A 94 7.08 -9.74 0.84
CA GLY A 94 6.54 -10.64 -0.19
C GLY A 94 7.29 -10.60 -1.53
N LEU A 95 8.42 -9.92 -1.62
CA LEU A 95 9.20 -9.88 -2.86
C LEU A 95 9.71 -11.25 -3.30
N ASP A 96 9.95 -12.17 -2.37
CA ASP A 96 10.32 -13.56 -2.72
C ASP A 96 9.17 -14.32 -3.38
N ASP A 97 7.92 -13.98 -3.10
CA ASP A 97 6.74 -14.59 -3.75
C ASP A 97 6.68 -14.28 -5.25
N LEU A 98 7.34 -13.20 -5.71
CA LEU A 98 7.43 -12.82 -7.12
C LEU A 98 8.18 -13.87 -7.96
N ARG A 99 8.88 -14.81 -7.31
CA ARG A 99 9.53 -15.96 -7.94
C ARG A 99 8.55 -16.79 -8.78
N ASP A 100 7.29 -16.92 -8.35
CA ASP A 100 6.29 -17.64 -9.13
C ASP A 100 6.09 -16.99 -10.52
N TRP A 101 6.04 -15.64 -10.57
CA TRP A 101 5.92 -14.91 -11.82
C TRP A 101 7.15 -15.02 -12.71
N THR A 102 8.34 -14.81 -12.13
CA THR A 102 9.59 -14.81 -12.91
C THR A 102 10.00 -16.20 -13.39
N ASN A 103 9.52 -17.25 -12.74
CA ASN A 103 9.77 -18.63 -13.19
C ASN A 103 8.71 -19.15 -14.20
N ASN A 104 7.46 -18.63 -14.15
CA ASN A 104 6.34 -19.26 -14.86
C ASN A 104 5.58 -18.33 -15.81
N VAL A 105 5.77 -17.01 -15.71
CA VAL A 105 4.93 -16.04 -16.45
C VAL A 105 5.74 -15.04 -17.26
N GLN A 106 6.79 -14.48 -16.68
CA GLN A 106 7.60 -13.41 -17.28
C GLN A 106 9.07 -13.53 -16.87
N PRO A 107 10.02 -13.05 -17.69
CA PRO A 107 11.45 -13.28 -17.46
C PRO A 107 11.98 -12.52 -16.23
N SER A 108 11.42 -11.37 -15.90
CA SER A 108 11.85 -10.53 -14.77
C SER A 108 10.77 -9.53 -14.37
N ILE A 109 10.95 -8.89 -13.22
CA ILE A 109 10.08 -7.81 -12.73
C ILE A 109 10.93 -6.61 -12.35
N PRO A 110 10.70 -5.40 -12.93
CA PRO A 110 11.35 -4.16 -12.51
C PRO A 110 10.86 -3.74 -11.11
N ILE A 111 11.81 -3.44 -10.22
CA ILE A 111 11.56 -2.93 -8.87
C ILE A 111 12.11 -1.52 -8.77
N TYR A 112 11.26 -0.56 -8.50
CA TYR A 112 11.62 0.84 -8.25
C TYR A 112 11.72 1.07 -6.75
N VAL A 113 12.89 1.46 -6.26
CA VAL A 113 13.17 1.59 -4.83
C VAL A 113 14.13 2.75 -4.56
N ALA A 114 13.94 3.47 -3.44
CA ALA A 114 14.89 4.51 -3.03
C ALA A 114 16.22 3.90 -2.56
N GLN A 115 17.34 4.61 -2.79
CA GLN A 115 18.68 4.12 -2.45
C GLN A 115 18.79 3.64 -1.00
N ARG A 116 18.23 4.40 -0.03
CA ARG A 116 18.27 4.03 1.40
C ARG A 116 17.59 2.69 1.69
N ASP A 117 16.45 2.43 1.03
CA ASP A 117 15.67 1.21 1.21
C ASP A 117 16.32 0.02 0.50
N PHE A 118 16.93 0.27 -0.66
CA PHE A 118 17.75 -0.72 -1.36
C PHE A 118 18.95 -1.19 -0.51
N GLU A 119 19.62 -0.27 0.21
CA GLU A 119 20.71 -0.64 1.13
C GLU A 119 20.22 -1.52 2.30
N VAL A 120 19.00 -1.35 2.76
CA VAL A 120 18.37 -2.25 3.73
C VAL A 120 18.10 -3.61 3.08
N MET A 121 17.53 -3.62 1.87
CA MET A 121 17.21 -4.86 1.14
C MET A 121 18.46 -5.70 0.84
N LYS A 122 19.59 -5.08 0.53
CA LYS A 122 20.88 -5.80 0.37
C LYS A 122 21.29 -6.60 1.61
N LYS A 123 20.82 -6.20 2.79
CA LYS A 123 21.12 -6.88 4.07
C LYS A 123 20.06 -7.91 4.44
N THR A 124 18.79 -7.60 4.20
CA THR A 124 17.65 -8.41 4.66
C THR A 124 17.18 -9.42 3.61
N HIS A 125 17.35 -9.09 2.33
CA HIS A 125 16.92 -9.88 1.17
C HIS A 125 18.08 -10.06 0.18
N TYR A 126 19.31 -10.27 0.70
CA TYR A 126 20.55 -10.29 -0.10
C TYR A 126 20.48 -11.24 -1.30
N TYR A 127 19.85 -12.41 -1.13
CA TYR A 127 19.74 -13.45 -2.14
C TYR A 127 18.80 -13.08 -3.32
N ILE A 128 17.90 -12.09 -3.16
CA ILE A 128 17.08 -11.56 -4.27
C ILE A 128 17.77 -10.36 -4.93
N VAL A 129 18.59 -9.64 -4.17
CA VAL A 129 19.29 -8.44 -4.65
C VAL A 129 20.58 -8.80 -5.40
N ASP A 130 21.32 -9.78 -4.90
CA ASP A 130 22.54 -10.30 -5.53
C ASP A 130 22.43 -11.79 -5.79
N THR A 131 21.97 -12.13 -7.00
CA THR A 131 21.80 -13.52 -7.40
C THR A 131 23.11 -14.27 -7.65
N SER A 132 24.26 -13.57 -7.69
CA SER A 132 25.59 -14.19 -7.84
C SER A 132 25.99 -15.09 -6.66
N VAL A 133 25.37 -14.87 -5.48
CA VAL A 133 25.62 -15.67 -4.26
C VAL A 133 24.79 -16.97 -4.23
N ILE A 134 23.91 -17.18 -5.23
CA ILE A 134 22.98 -18.31 -5.25
C ILE A 134 23.67 -19.55 -5.82
N SER A 135 23.43 -20.70 -5.19
CA SER A 135 23.93 -21.97 -5.70
C SER A 135 23.36 -22.30 -7.06
N PRO A 136 24.16 -22.86 -8.01
CA PRO A 136 23.66 -23.27 -9.30
C PRO A 136 22.44 -24.18 -9.22
N GLY A 137 21.37 -23.83 -9.94
CA GLY A 137 20.10 -24.55 -9.97
C GLY A 137 19.11 -24.18 -8.88
N ALA A 138 19.43 -23.26 -7.97
CA ALA A 138 18.45 -22.69 -7.04
C ALA A 138 17.60 -21.63 -7.76
N ALA A 139 16.28 -21.71 -7.62
CA ALA A 139 15.35 -20.74 -8.18
C ALA A 139 15.11 -19.59 -7.18
N VAL A 140 15.31 -18.37 -7.65
CA VAL A 140 15.00 -17.12 -6.92
C VAL A 140 14.17 -16.20 -7.82
N SER A 141 13.63 -15.13 -7.25
CA SER A 141 12.96 -14.10 -8.06
C SER A 141 13.98 -13.35 -8.93
N GLU A 142 13.71 -13.23 -10.22
CA GLU A 142 14.49 -12.41 -11.16
C GLU A 142 13.98 -10.96 -11.13
N LEU A 143 14.59 -10.14 -10.26
CA LEU A 143 14.19 -8.76 -10.02
C LEU A 143 15.23 -7.78 -10.56
N GLN A 144 14.76 -6.76 -11.28
CA GLN A 144 15.60 -5.70 -11.84
C GLN A 144 15.45 -4.43 -11.01
N PHE A 145 16.43 -4.13 -10.15
CA PHE A 145 16.36 -2.98 -9.26
C PHE A 145 16.72 -1.67 -9.98
N ASN A 146 15.78 -0.73 -9.95
CA ASN A 146 15.91 0.63 -10.48
C ASN A 146 15.90 1.59 -9.28
N ILE A 147 17.03 2.27 -9.05
CA ILE A 147 17.13 3.23 -7.97
C ILE A 147 16.43 4.52 -8.37
N MET A 148 15.36 4.87 -7.64
CA MET A 148 14.65 6.12 -7.84
C MET A 148 15.14 7.21 -6.86
N GLN A 149 15.10 8.44 -7.33
CA GLN A 149 15.29 9.64 -6.53
C GLN A 149 13.92 10.20 -6.09
N GLU A 150 13.91 11.29 -5.33
CA GLU A 150 12.67 12.00 -4.98
C GLU A 150 12.15 12.91 -6.11
N GLU A 151 12.45 12.57 -7.37
CA GLU A 151 12.04 13.29 -8.57
C GLU A 151 11.07 12.44 -9.40
N PRO A 152 10.21 13.06 -10.22
CA PRO A 152 9.31 12.33 -11.09
C PRO A 152 10.03 11.38 -12.05
N PHE A 153 9.49 10.17 -12.19
CA PHE A 153 9.96 9.16 -13.13
C PHE A 153 8.79 8.55 -13.90
N VAL A 154 9.07 7.74 -14.90
CA VAL A 154 8.05 7.14 -15.77
C VAL A 154 8.13 5.63 -15.70
N VAL A 155 6.98 4.98 -15.55
CA VAL A 155 6.81 3.52 -15.57
C VAL A 155 5.72 3.19 -16.59
N HIS A 156 6.05 2.51 -17.68
CA HIS A 156 5.09 2.16 -18.76
C HIS A 156 4.21 3.35 -19.18
N ASP A 157 4.83 4.48 -19.53
CA ASP A 157 4.20 5.75 -19.91
C ASP A 157 3.42 6.47 -18.79
N LEU A 158 3.25 5.87 -17.64
CA LEU A 158 2.65 6.52 -16.49
C LEU A 158 3.71 7.33 -15.72
N LYS A 159 3.49 8.64 -15.62
CA LYS A 159 4.33 9.52 -14.80
C LYS A 159 4.00 9.31 -13.32
N ILE A 160 5.03 8.96 -12.55
CA ILE A 160 4.96 8.78 -11.09
C ILE A 160 5.76 9.90 -10.43
N THR A 161 5.17 10.61 -9.48
CA THR A 161 5.83 11.63 -8.67
C THR A 161 5.94 11.13 -7.24
N PRO A 162 7.15 10.95 -6.69
CA PRO A 162 7.33 10.62 -5.28
C PRO A 162 6.80 11.73 -4.38
N LEU A 163 6.18 11.35 -3.28
CA LEU A 163 5.65 12.21 -2.23
C LEU A 163 6.42 11.90 -0.94
N PRO A 164 7.52 12.60 -0.64
CA PRO A 164 8.31 12.32 0.55
C PRO A 164 7.51 12.62 1.82
N VAL A 165 7.48 11.67 2.76
CA VAL A 165 6.81 11.82 4.05
C VAL A 165 7.66 11.23 5.18
N TRP A 166 7.39 11.62 6.42
CA TRP A 166 8.02 11.01 7.58
C TRP A 166 7.20 9.80 8.06
N HIS A 167 7.88 8.71 8.35
CA HIS A 167 7.33 7.48 8.94
C HIS A 167 8.07 7.18 10.25
N GLY A 168 7.86 8.04 11.24
CA GLY A 168 8.60 8.08 12.48
C GLY A 168 9.82 8.99 12.43
N ARG A 169 10.50 9.10 13.55
CA ARG A 169 11.62 10.04 13.72
C ARG A 169 12.84 9.64 12.87
N GLY A 170 13.17 10.50 11.91
CA GLY A 170 14.39 10.33 11.09
C GLY A 170 14.27 9.24 10.01
N TYR A 171 13.09 8.66 9.80
CA TYR A 171 12.87 7.72 8.71
C TYR A 171 11.88 8.30 7.69
N ARG A 172 12.34 8.43 6.46
CA ARG A 172 11.57 8.98 5.34
C ARG A 172 10.98 7.85 4.52
N SER A 173 9.67 7.81 4.38
CA SER A 173 8.93 6.93 3.48
C SER A 173 8.53 7.72 2.23
N LEU A 174 8.07 7.04 1.18
CA LEU A 174 7.55 7.65 -0.04
C LEU A 174 6.09 7.28 -0.24
N GLY A 175 5.24 8.29 -0.38
CA GLY A 175 4.00 8.15 -1.12
C GLY A 175 4.25 8.36 -2.61
N PHE A 176 3.21 8.23 -3.42
CA PHE A 176 3.30 8.42 -4.88
C PHE A 176 2.07 9.12 -5.43
N ARG A 177 2.31 10.06 -6.35
CA ARG A 177 1.27 10.67 -7.16
C ARG A 177 1.35 10.13 -8.58
N PHE A 178 0.20 9.76 -9.15
CA PHE A 178 0.02 9.38 -10.54
C PHE A 178 -1.26 10.05 -11.07
N GLY A 179 -1.10 10.92 -12.05
CA GLY A 179 -2.18 11.83 -12.47
C GLY A 179 -2.69 12.68 -11.30
N ASN A 180 -3.99 12.61 -11.06
CA ASN A 180 -4.65 13.35 -9.96
C ASN A 180 -4.88 12.47 -8.70
N ILE A 181 -4.19 11.34 -8.59
CA ILE A 181 -4.30 10.41 -7.47
C ILE A 181 -3.03 10.48 -6.64
N CYS A 182 -3.18 10.61 -5.31
CA CYS A 182 -2.10 10.57 -4.35
C CYS A 182 -2.28 9.37 -3.41
N TYR A 183 -1.23 8.58 -3.25
CA TYR A 183 -1.18 7.43 -2.36
C TYR A 183 -0.10 7.64 -1.30
N ILE A 184 -0.48 7.62 -0.02
CA ILE A 184 0.40 7.78 1.13
C ILE A 184 0.01 6.72 2.16
N SER A 185 0.76 5.61 2.24
CA SER A 185 0.41 4.43 3.05
C SER A 185 0.87 4.55 4.50
N ASP A 186 2.15 4.87 4.72
CA ASP A 186 2.77 4.84 6.03
C ASP A 186 3.36 6.22 6.35
N VAL A 187 2.65 6.98 7.19
CA VAL A 187 2.98 8.38 7.43
C VAL A 187 2.71 8.81 8.88
N SER A 188 3.67 9.49 9.47
CA SER A 188 3.52 10.17 10.77
C SER A 188 3.48 11.69 10.64
N GLU A 189 4.01 12.23 9.51
CA GLU A 189 4.03 13.66 9.21
C GLU A 189 4.21 13.89 7.70
N ILE A 190 3.44 14.82 7.15
CA ILE A 190 3.62 15.33 5.78
C ILE A 190 4.43 16.63 5.90
N PRO A 191 5.68 16.67 5.40
CA PRO A 191 6.51 17.87 5.47
C PRO A 191 6.00 18.96 4.51
N GLU A 192 6.32 20.22 4.80
CA GLU A 192 5.80 21.37 4.05
C GLU A 192 6.16 21.33 2.55
N GLU A 193 7.32 20.79 2.20
CA GLU A 193 7.75 20.62 0.80
C GLU A 193 6.88 19.64 0.00
N THR A 194 6.11 18.78 0.65
CA THR A 194 5.25 17.80 -0.02
C THR A 194 3.88 18.36 -0.37
N TYR A 195 3.34 19.34 0.36
CA TYR A 195 2.02 19.88 0.09
C TYR A 195 1.84 20.45 -1.33
N PRO A 196 2.82 21.15 -1.93
CA PRO A 196 2.71 21.59 -3.33
C PRO A 196 2.47 20.44 -4.31
N LEU A 197 2.99 19.24 -4.02
CA LEU A 197 2.84 18.02 -4.83
C LEU A 197 1.44 17.39 -4.65
N LEU A 198 0.73 17.73 -3.58
CA LEU A 198 -0.64 17.27 -3.29
C LEU A 198 -1.72 18.21 -3.84
N LYS A 199 -1.33 19.35 -4.40
CA LYS A 199 -2.27 20.31 -4.97
C LYS A 199 -3.09 19.66 -6.08
N ASP A 200 -4.38 20.00 -6.13
CA ASP A 200 -5.35 19.48 -7.12
C ASP A 200 -5.49 17.95 -7.12
N CYS A 201 -5.24 17.31 -5.97
CA CYS A 201 -5.48 15.89 -5.76
C CYS A 201 -6.98 15.60 -5.83
N GLU A 202 -7.38 14.69 -6.72
CA GLU A 202 -8.79 14.27 -6.79
C GLU A 202 -9.07 13.10 -5.86
N ILE A 203 -8.18 12.11 -5.84
CA ILE A 203 -8.32 10.95 -4.96
C ILE A 203 -7.08 10.86 -4.07
N LEU A 204 -7.30 10.98 -2.78
CA LEU A 204 -6.28 10.77 -1.76
C LEU A 204 -6.48 9.41 -1.09
N ILE A 205 -5.48 8.53 -1.20
CA ILE A 205 -5.42 7.28 -0.43
C ILE A 205 -4.43 7.53 0.69
N LEU A 206 -4.90 7.53 1.95
CA LEU A 206 -4.14 8.02 3.09
C LEU A 206 -4.16 7.05 4.27
N ASP A 207 -3.04 6.93 4.94
CA ASP A 207 -2.88 6.19 6.20
C ASP A 207 -3.86 6.66 7.29
N ALA A 208 -4.53 5.71 7.94
CA ALA A 208 -5.33 5.95 9.15
C ALA A 208 -5.32 4.69 10.02
N LEU A 209 -4.27 4.51 10.80
CA LEU A 209 -3.99 3.27 11.53
C LEU A 209 -5.12 2.89 12.51
N ARG A 210 -5.64 3.86 13.29
CA ARG A 210 -6.57 3.62 14.39
C ARG A 210 -7.57 4.77 14.56
N PRO A 211 -8.75 4.52 15.21
CA PRO A 211 -9.83 5.51 15.22
C PRO A 211 -9.61 6.68 16.17
N ASP A 212 -8.75 6.54 17.19
CA ASP A 212 -8.70 7.42 18.35
C ASP A 212 -7.49 8.36 18.41
N ARG A 213 -6.31 7.93 17.94
CA ARG A 213 -5.07 8.72 17.99
C ARG A 213 -4.02 8.25 17.01
N SER A 214 -3.01 9.09 16.74
CA SER A 214 -1.80 8.70 15.99
C SER A 214 -0.86 7.87 16.86
N SER A 215 0.01 7.12 16.21
CA SER A 215 1.21 6.53 16.81
C SER A 215 2.44 7.38 16.47
N SER A 216 3.62 6.95 16.91
CA SER A 216 4.88 7.62 16.54
C SER A 216 5.25 7.47 15.06
N THR A 217 4.61 6.54 14.35
CA THR A 217 4.95 6.17 12.96
C THR A 217 3.77 6.29 11.99
N HIS A 218 2.53 6.41 12.49
CA HIS A 218 1.33 6.43 11.66
C HIS A 218 0.33 7.48 12.10
N PHE A 219 -0.39 8.03 11.14
CA PHE A 219 -1.59 8.81 11.45
C PHE A 219 -2.66 7.92 12.08
N GLY A 220 -3.36 8.46 13.09
CA GLY A 220 -4.68 7.99 13.46
C GLY A 220 -5.75 8.75 12.66
N LEU A 221 -6.98 8.28 12.70
CA LEU A 221 -8.09 8.89 11.96
C LEU A 221 -8.25 10.40 12.25
N PRO A 222 -8.16 10.89 13.51
CA PRO A 222 -8.27 12.33 13.76
C PRO A 222 -7.23 13.16 13.01
N ARG A 223 -5.96 12.75 13.02
CA ARG A 223 -4.89 13.43 12.29
C ARG A 223 -5.07 13.32 10.77
N ALA A 224 -5.45 12.15 10.27
CA ALA A 224 -5.75 11.96 8.85
C ALA A 224 -6.89 12.87 8.37
N LEU A 225 -7.92 13.09 9.19
CA LEU A 225 -9.01 14.04 8.91
C LEU A 225 -8.53 15.50 8.84
N GLU A 226 -7.58 15.90 9.70
CA GLU A 226 -6.96 17.23 9.61
C GLU A 226 -6.24 17.42 8.28
N GLU A 227 -5.50 16.40 7.83
CA GLU A 227 -4.83 16.45 6.52
C GLU A 227 -5.81 16.50 5.36
N VAL A 228 -6.90 15.75 5.39
CA VAL A 228 -7.96 15.82 4.38
C VAL A 228 -8.56 17.23 4.30
N ARG A 229 -8.80 17.87 5.45
CA ARG A 229 -9.29 19.26 5.49
C ARG A 229 -8.27 20.26 4.95
N LYS A 230 -6.98 20.01 5.10
CA LYS A 230 -5.90 20.86 4.57
C LYS A 230 -5.72 20.66 3.05
N ILE A 231 -5.74 19.42 2.57
CA ILE A 231 -5.48 19.05 1.17
C ILE A 231 -6.71 19.25 0.28
N GLN A 232 -7.92 19.05 0.83
CA GLN A 232 -9.21 19.22 0.13
C GLN A 232 -9.33 18.34 -1.15
N PRO A 233 -9.05 17.02 -1.08
CA PRO A 233 -9.25 16.14 -2.24
C PRO A 233 -10.75 15.99 -2.54
N LYS A 234 -11.10 15.62 -3.78
CA LYS A 234 -12.51 15.31 -4.12
C LYS A 234 -13.02 14.08 -3.40
N ARG A 235 -12.14 13.09 -3.18
CA ARG A 235 -12.44 11.84 -2.48
C ARG A 235 -11.25 11.34 -1.69
N THR A 236 -11.50 10.81 -0.48
CA THR A 236 -10.47 10.17 0.35
C THR A 236 -10.80 8.72 0.64
N LEU A 237 -9.78 7.86 0.52
CA LEU A 237 -9.82 6.44 0.88
C LEU A 237 -8.78 6.20 1.98
N PHE A 238 -9.23 5.84 3.19
CA PHE A 238 -8.30 5.53 4.27
C PHE A 238 -7.79 4.09 4.18
N THR A 239 -6.50 3.90 4.45
CA THR A 239 -5.78 2.62 4.44
C THR A 239 -4.88 2.45 5.67
N GLY A 240 -4.03 1.41 5.72
CA GLY A 240 -3.10 1.20 6.83
C GLY A 240 -3.75 0.76 8.15
N MET A 241 -4.97 0.28 8.11
CA MET A 241 -5.85 0.13 9.27
C MET A 241 -5.53 -1.07 10.14
N MET A 242 -5.53 -0.87 11.46
CA MET A 242 -5.41 -1.93 12.47
C MET A 242 -6.78 -2.47 12.92
N HIS A 243 -6.76 -3.49 13.79
CA HIS A 243 -7.94 -4.22 14.27
C HIS A 243 -8.91 -3.43 15.17
N LEU A 244 -8.66 -2.15 15.42
CA LEU A 244 -9.63 -1.26 16.12
C LEU A 244 -10.52 -0.48 15.14
N MET A 245 -10.19 -0.51 13.84
CA MET A 245 -10.94 0.17 12.79
C MET A 245 -12.08 -0.72 12.28
N ASP A 246 -13.22 -0.72 12.96
CA ASP A 246 -14.42 -1.43 12.48
C ASP A 246 -14.94 -0.74 11.20
N HIS A 247 -15.00 -1.49 10.10
CA HIS A 247 -15.30 -0.93 8.77
C HIS A 247 -16.66 -0.21 8.73
N GLU A 248 -17.68 -0.82 9.27
CA GLU A 248 -19.04 -0.27 9.23
C GLU A 248 -19.15 0.98 10.14
N LYS A 249 -18.76 0.83 11.41
CA LYS A 249 -18.88 1.91 12.41
C LYS A 249 -18.11 3.17 12.00
N VAL A 250 -16.90 2.99 11.45
CA VAL A 250 -16.10 4.14 11.03
C VAL A 250 -16.66 4.75 9.75
N ASN A 251 -17.15 3.97 8.79
CA ASN A 251 -17.82 4.53 7.61
C ASN A 251 -19.12 5.27 7.97
N ASP A 252 -19.91 4.80 8.94
CA ASP A 252 -21.09 5.52 9.43
C ASP A 252 -20.70 6.89 10.03
N TYR A 253 -19.57 6.95 10.74
CA TYR A 253 -19.03 8.22 11.25
C TYR A 253 -18.56 9.14 10.11
N LEU A 254 -17.81 8.61 9.14
CA LEU A 254 -17.33 9.38 7.98
C LEU A 254 -18.48 9.89 7.10
N MET A 255 -19.55 9.12 6.97
CA MET A 255 -20.75 9.54 6.25
C MET A 255 -21.44 10.75 6.91
N LYS A 256 -21.50 10.79 8.23
CA LYS A 256 -21.99 11.96 8.97
C LYS A 256 -21.11 13.20 8.74
N LEU A 257 -19.79 13.03 8.71
CA LEU A 257 -18.87 14.12 8.37
C LEU A 257 -19.06 14.61 6.93
N LYS A 258 -19.36 13.72 5.99
CA LYS A 258 -19.71 14.11 4.61
C LYS A 258 -20.94 15.01 4.57
N GLU A 259 -21.97 14.73 5.34
CA GLU A 259 -23.20 15.56 5.43
C GLU A 259 -22.92 16.93 6.02
N THR A 260 -22.00 17.03 6.98
CA THR A 260 -21.71 18.28 7.70
C THR A 260 -20.58 19.12 7.09
N GLU A 261 -19.57 18.47 6.51
CA GLU A 261 -18.35 19.12 6.00
C GLU A 261 -18.22 19.05 4.46
N GLY A 262 -19.06 18.26 3.79
CA GLY A 262 -18.99 18.08 2.33
C GLY A 262 -17.83 17.23 1.83
N LEU A 263 -17.05 16.60 2.73
CA LEU A 263 -15.87 15.81 2.40
C LEU A 263 -16.25 14.36 2.10
N ASP A 264 -15.94 13.87 0.88
CA ASP A 264 -16.20 12.49 0.49
C ASP A 264 -15.08 11.58 1.00
N MET A 265 -15.34 10.90 2.10
CA MET A 265 -14.36 10.05 2.81
C MET A 265 -14.94 8.68 3.12
N GLN A 266 -14.14 7.63 2.94
CA GLN A 266 -14.50 6.27 3.34
C GLN A 266 -13.27 5.43 3.67
N LEU A 267 -13.46 4.34 4.43
CA LEU A 267 -12.44 3.31 4.57
C LEU A 267 -12.35 2.50 3.28
N SER A 268 -11.14 2.21 2.84
CA SER A 268 -10.90 1.20 1.82
C SER A 268 -11.10 -0.22 2.39
N TYR A 269 -11.16 -1.20 1.53
CA TYR A 269 -11.20 -2.63 1.89
C TYR A 269 -10.44 -3.44 0.84
N ASP A 270 -9.98 -4.60 1.22
CA ASP A 270 -9.22 -5.48 0.32
C ASP A 270 -10.06 -5.84 -0.91
N GLY A 271 -9.49 -5.64 -2.10
CA GLY A 271 -10.17 -5.85 -3.37
C GLY A 271 -11.03 -4.68 -3.86
N LEU A 272 -11.07 -3.55 -3.16
CA LEU A 272 -11.76 -2.35 -3.66
C LEU A 272 -11.19 -1.92 -5.02
N ARG A 273 -12.09 -1.70 -5.99
CA ARG A 273 -11.74 -1.17 -7.32
C ARG A 273 -12.26 0.25 -7.46
N VAL A 274 -11.40 1.13 -7.95
CA VAL A 274 -11.73 2.52 -8.19
C VAL A 274 -11.40 2.85 -9.66
N PRO A 275 -12.40 2.91 -10.55
CA PRO A 275 -12.19 3.38 -11.91
C PRO A 275 -11.78 4.86 -11.91
N VAL A 276 -10.72 5.17 -12.64
CA VAL A 276 -10.17 6.53 -12.74
C VAL A 276 -9.70 6.80 -14.18
N MET A 277 -9.64 8.06 -14.56
CA MET A 277 -8.95 8.50 -15.77
C MET A 277 -7.57 9.03 -15.36
N LEU A 278 -6.50 8.48 -15.95
CA LEU A 278 -5.11 8.87 -15.70
C LEU A 278 -4.54 9.52 -16.95
#